data_610b75cba2f1e16fd30adb1edff1c21a
#
_entry.id   610b75cba2f1e16fd30adb1edff1c21a
#
_cell.length_a   1.000
_cell.length_b   1.000
_cell.length_c   1.000
_cell.angle_alpha   90.00
_cell.angle_beta   90.00
_cell.angle_gamma   90.00
#
_symmetry.space_group_name_H-M   'P 1'
#
loop_
_entity.id
_entity.type
_entity.pdbx_description
1 polymer ?
#
loop_
_entity_poly.entity_id
_entity_poly.type
_entity_poly.pdbx_seq_one_letter_code
_entity_poly.pdbx_strand_id
1 'polypeptide(L)'
;MNSSSIYKQSNTEPSSHVLDKKPNQLEETSNRYNWLKSFVAGGFAGCVAKTSVAPLERTKILMQVSRAYGLNTFPNVYRGLVHIYTTEGFLGLYKGNAALLARIFPYAAIQFASFEFYNRTLSLLSWNRENPLTTRLLAGSLAGATAVVCTYPLDLVRARFACQIFESKYDSLRHAIKTIFLSEGGLRGFYSGIYPTLAGVVPYAGINFFTYGLLRRLAERKGWTERNPTIVSLLCGACAGLVGQTFTFPLDVIRRRMQTIAMFRYNIEAEHAVAYLPKRGFGRIIPALIHIIRHEGFFGMYKGLSVNYLKAAPAIAISFTTYDTLRHWWNIPTGKYSATASAS
;
A
#
# COMPACT_ATOMS: atom_id res chain seq x y z
N MET A 1 45.14 14.02 75.25
CA MET A 1 45.57 12.67 75.01
C MET A 1 44.67 12.08 73.88
N ASN A 2 45.18 12.16 72.75
CA ASN A 2 45.40 11.25 71.64
C ASN A 2 44.52 10.00 71.59
N SER A 3 43.80 9.86 70.52
CA SER A 3 43.90 8.70 69.62
C SER A 3 43.10 8.94 68.34
N SER A 4 43.84 9.20 67.31
CA SER A 4 43.45 9.14 65.90
C SER A 4 43.24 7.66 65.51
N SER A 5 42.10 7.32 64.90
CA SER A 5 41.93 6.08 64.15
C SER A 5 41.61 6.37 62.67
N ILE A 6 42.53 5.95 61.91
CA ILE A 6 42.59 6.02 60.44
C ILE A 6 41.52 5.14 59.81
N TYR A 7 40.54 5.74 59.10
CA TYR A 7 39.66 4.98 58.19
C TYR A 7 40.31 4.88 56.82
N LYS A 8 40.73 3.69 56.49
CA LYS A 8 41.22 3.28 55.20
C LYS A 8 40.04 3.14 54.25
N GLN A 9 39.81 4.10 53.36
CA GLN A 9 38.89 3.96 52.27
C GLN A 9 39.49 3.00 51.21
N SER A 10 38.91 1.84 51.07
CA SER A 10 39.14 0.95 49.93
C SER A 10 38.32 1.45 48.77
N ASN A 11 38.96 2.09 47.81
CA ASN A 11 38.42 2.37 46.50
C ASN A 11 38.25 1.06 45.72
N THR A 12 37.05 0.54 45.67
CA THR A 12 36.65 -0.45 44.65
C THR A 12 35.99 0.29 43.53
N GLU A 13 36.77 0.54 42.49
CA GLU A 13 36.24 0.94 41.18
C GLU A 13 35.28 -0.14 40.67
N PRO A 14 34.07 0.19 40.23
CA PRO A 14 33.25 -0.74 39.48
C PRO A 14 33.81 -0.83 38.05
N SER A 15 34.52 -1.89 37.75
CA SER A 15 34.94 -2.27 36.41
C SER A 15 33.71 -2.46 35.53
N SER A 16 33.35 -1.42 34.80
CA SER A 16 32.39 -1.46 33.70
C SER A 16 33.00 -2.14 32.47
N HIS A 17 33.29 -3.44 32.55
CA HIS A 17 33.39 -4.28 31.38
C HIS A 17 31.98 -4.61 30.91
N VAL A 18 31.33 -3.68 30.19
CA VAL A 18 30.29 -4.02 29.25
C VAL A 18 30.99 -4.82 28.13
N LEU A 19 31.05 -6.14 28.35
CA LEU A 19 31.44 -7.09 27.32
C LEU A 19 30.46 -6.92 26.15
N ASP A 20 30.97 -6.33 25.09
CA ASP A 20 30.39 -6.29 23.77
C ASP A 20 30.30 -7.75 23.28
N LYS A 21 29.26 -8.47 23.71
CA LYS A 21 28.98 -9.84 23.27
C LYS A 21 28.65 -9.78 21.80
N LYS A 22 29.61 -10.09 20.94
CA LYS A 22 29.33 -10.47 19.55
C LYS A 22 28.17 -11.48 19.58
N PRO A 23 27.08 -11.23 18.86
CA PRO A 23 25.95 -12.16 18.84
C PRO A 23 26.45 -13.53 18.38
N ASN A 24 26.14 -14.58 19.17
CA ASN A 24 26.49 -15.95 18.83
C ASN A 24 25.88 -16.29 17.46
N GLN A 25 26.60 -17.01 16.61
CA GLN A 25 26.13 -17.43 15.29
C GLN A 25 24.77 -18.16 15.34
N LEU A 26 24.48 -18.84 16.45
CA LEU A 26 23.19 -19.48 16.71
C LEU A 26 22.05 -18.46 16.94
N GLU A 27 22.32 -17.31 17.56
CA GLU A 27 21.33 -16.24 17.74
C GLU A 27 21.07 -15.50 16.42
N GLU A 28 22.08 -15.31 15.58
CA GLU A 28 21.90 -14.71 14.25
C GLU A 28 21.11 -15.60 13.30
N THR A 29 21.36 -16.91 13.31
CA THR A 29 20.60 -17.88 12.50
C THR A 29 19.15 -18.00 12.97
N SER A 30 18.93 -18.02 14.28
CA SER A 30 17.59 -18.01 14.86
C SER A 30 16.81 -16.73 14.52
N ASN A 31 17.46 -15.58 14.61
CA ASN A 31 16.87 -14.30 14.25
C ASN A 31 16.52 -14.21 12.73
N ARG A 32 17.38 -14.71 11.87
CA ARG A 32 17.13 -14.78 10.41
C ARG A 32 15.93 -15.69 10.10
N TYR A 33 15.85 -16.83 10.75
CA TYR A 33 14.77 -17.79 10.58
C TYR A 33 13.41 -17.21 11.07
N ASN A 34 13.42 -16.54 12.20
CA ASN A 34 12.23 -15.88 12.75
C ASN A 34 11.77 -14.70 11.88
N TRP A 35 12.71 -13.93 11.32
CA TRP A 35 12.39 -12.87 10.37
C TRP A 35 11.72 -13.43 9.11
N LEU A 36 12.25 -14.52 8.55
CA LEU A 36 11.68 -15.16 7.36
C LEU A 36 10.26 -15.70 7.63
N LYS A 37 10.06 -16.35 8.77
CA LYS A 37 8.73 -16.80 9.20
C LYS A 37 7.75 -15.62 9.32
N SER A 38 8.16 -14.53 9.93
CA SER A 38 7.34 -13.32 10.06
C SER A 38 6.99 -12.71 8.70
N PHE A 39 7.94 -12.69 7.78
CA PHE A 39 7.73 -12.19 6.41
C PHE A 39 6.72 -13.06 5.64
N VAL A 40 6.87 -14.38 5.71
CA VAL A 40 5.96 -15.32 5.05
C VAL A 40 4.57 -15.26 5.70
N ALA A 41 4.49 -15.21 7.04
CA ALA A 41 3.22 -15.07 7.77
C ALA A 41 2.49 -13.77 7.38
N GLY A 42 3.21 -12.65 7.31
CA GLY A 42 2.66 -11.36 6.88
C GLY A 42 2.18 -11.38 5.43
N GLY A 43 2.96 -11.98 4.54
CA GLY A 43 2.58 -12.14 3.13
C GLY A 43 1.33 -13.02 2.98
N PHE A 44 1.26 -14.14 3.68
CA PHE A 44 0.10 -15.03 3.67
C PHE A 44 -1.14 -14.35 4.26
N ALA A 45 -1.01 -13.69 5.39
CA ALA A 45 -2.09 -12.90 5.99
C ALA A 45 -2.61 -11.81 5.03
N GLY A 46 -1.69 -11.15 4.32
CA GLY A 46 -2.04 -10.22 3.25
C GLY A 46 -2.80 -10.88 2.09
N CYS A 47 -2.41 -12.10 1.68
CA CYS A 47 -3.11 -12.85 0.63
C CYS A 47 -4.54 -13.21 1.05
N VAL A 48 -4.74 -13.71 2.27
CA VAL A 48 -6.06 -14.06 2.81
C VAL A 48 -6.94 -12.82 2.89
N ALA A 49 -6.43 -11.74 3.50
CA ALA A 49 -7.18 -10.49 3.61
C ALA A 49 -7.57 -9.91 2.24
N LYS A 50 -6.66 -9.93 1.26
CA LYS A 50 -6.95 -9.43 -0.10
C LYS A 50 -7.96 -10.31 -0.84
N THR A 51 -7.89 -11.61 -0.66
CA THR A 51 -8.87 -12.55 -1.26
C THR A 51 -10.26 -12.34 -0.66
N SER A 52 -10.37 -12.16 0.65
CA SER A 52 -11.66 -11.91 1.31
C SER A 52 -12.35 -10.62 0.84
N VAL A 53 -11.58 -9.57 0.53
CA VAL A 53 -12.16 -8.32 0.01
C VAL A 53 -12.11 -8.19 -1.52
N ALA A 54 -11.68 -9.22 -2.24
CA ALA A 54 -11.55 -9.20 -3.70
C ALA A 54 -12.86 -8.85 -4.43
N PRO A 55 -14.06 -9.33 -4.02
CA PRO A 55 -15.33 -8.93 -4.61
C PRO A 55 -15.57 -7.42 -4.56
N LEU A 56 -15.29 -6.81 -3.41
CA LEU A 56 -15.40 -5.35 -3.23
C LEU A 56 -14.37 -4.61 -4.08
N GLU A 57 -13.14 -5.12 -4.16
CA GLU A 57 -12.10 -4.49 -4.98
C GLU A 57 -12.44 -4.54 -6.47
N ARG A 58 -12.98 -5.65 -6.98
CA ARG A 58 -13.44 -5.73 -8.36
C ARG A 58 -14.57 -4.76 -8.64
N THR A 59 -15.57 -4.72 -7.77
CA THR A 59 -16.69 -3.78 -7.88
C THR A 59 -16.21 -2.32 -7.88
N LYS A 60 -15.24 -1.97 -7.01
CA LYS A 60 -14.63 -0.64 -7.01
C LYS A 60 -14.03 -0.28 -8.37
N ILE A 61 -13.22 -1.18 -8.96
CA ILE A 61 -12.56 -0.94 -10.24
C ILE A 61 -13.62 -0.72 -11.33
N LEU A 62 -14.65 -1.56 -11.37
CA LEU A 62 -15.73 -1.43 -12.33
C LEU A 62 -16.51 -0.11 -12.17
N MET A 63 -16.79 0.31 -10.94
CA MET A 63 -17.44 1.59 -10.67
C MET A 63 -16.59 2.79 -11.15
N GLN A 64 -15.27 2.74 -11.01
CA GLN A 64 -14.36 3.80 -11.44
C GLN A 64 -14.28 3.94 -12.97
N VAL A 65 -14.46 2.82 -13.66
CA VAL A 65 -14.26 2.72 -15.12
C VAL A 65 -15.59 2.79 -15.88
N SER A 66 -16.67 2.26 -15.34
CA SER A 66 -17.95 2.04 -16.05
C SER A 66 -18.50 3.28 -16.75
N ARG A 67 -18.47 4.42 -16.08
CA ARG A 67 -19.04 5.66 -16.63
C ARG A 67 -18.25 6.23 -17.81
N ALA A 68 -16.92 6.05 -17.80
CA ALA A 68 -16.06 6.47 -18.90
C ALA A 68 -16.33 5.71 -20.22
N TYR A 69 -17.03 4.58 -20.11
CA TYR A 69 -17.32 3.68 -21.23
C TYR A 69 -18.83 3.49 -21.47
N GLY A 70 -19.66 4.45 -21.02
CA GLY A 70 -21.10 4.41 -21.24
C GLY A 70 -21.85 3.35 -20.42
N LEU A 71 -21.18 2.65 -19.53
CA LEU A 71 -21.78 1.57 -18.74
C LEU A 71 -22.41 2.12 -17.46
N ASN A 72 -23.70 2.42 -17.47
CA ASN A 72 -24.43 2.86 -16.27
C ASN A 72 -24.82 1.74 -15.31
N THR A 73 -24.28 0.55 -15.49
CA THR A 73 -24.65 -0.70 -14.80
C THR A 73 -24.20 -0.74 -13.33
N PHE A 74 -23.25 0.11 -12.91
CA PHE A 74 -22.65 0.08 -11.58
C PHE A 74 -22.92 1.36 -10.75
N PRO A 75 -24.20 1.68 -10.44
CA PRO A 75 -24.50 2.87 -9.66
C PRO A 75 -24.10 2.73 -8.19
N ASN A 76 -24.27 1.54 -7.61
CA ASN A 76 -24.03 1.24 -6.19
C ASN A 76 -23.26 -0.08 -6.01
N VAL A 77 -22.60 -0.24 -4.87
CA VAL A 77 -21.82 -1.43 -4.49
C VAL A 77 -22.64 -2.71 -4.59
N TYR A 78 -23.83 -2.71 -3.98
CA TYR A 78 -24.72 -3.86 -3.95
C TYR A 78 -25.16 -4.29 -5.36
N ARG A 79 -25.66 -3.35 -6.16
CA ARG A 79 -26.04 -3.65 -7.55
C ARG A 79 -24.86 -4.13 -8.39
N GLY A 80 -23.66 -3.56 -8.14
CA GLY A 80 -22.45 -4.00 -8.80
C GLY A 80 -22.08 -5.46 -8.45
N LEU A 81 -22.14 -5.84 -7.18
CA LEU A 81 -21.90 -7.21 -6.75
C LEU A 81 -22.91 -8.20 -7.33
N VAL A 82 -24.22 -7.86 -7.24
CA VAL A 82 -25.30 -8.68 -7.79
C VAL A 82 -25.12 -8.84 -9.31
N HIS A 83 -24.83 -7.77 -10.03
CA HIS A 83 -24.64 -7.82 -11.48
C HIS A 83 -23.47 -8.73 -11.87
N ILE A 84 -22.32 -8.64 -11.20
CA ILE A 84 -21.18 -9.52 -11.46
C ILE A 84 -21.57 -10.99 -11.17
N TYR A 85 -22.27 -11.23 -10.05
CA TYR A 85 -22.66 -12.57 -9.66
C TYR A 85 -23.66 -13.19 -10.65
N THR A 86 -24.63 -12.42 -11.11
CA THR A 86 -25.67 -12.90 -12.05
C THR A 86 -25.13 -13.10 -13.47
N THR A 87 -24.16 -12.31 -13.90
CA THR A 87 -23.62 -12.38 -15.27
C THR A 87 -22.43 -13.35 -15.40
N GLU A 88 -21.58 -13.45 -14.38
CA GLU A 88 -20.34 -14.20 -14.45
C GLU A 88 -20.21 -15.31 -13.39
N GLY A 89 -21.19 -15.42 -12.50
CA GLY A 89 -21.19 -16.37 -11.40
C GLY A 89 -20.23 -15.98 -10.25
N PHE A 90 -20.08 -16.89 -9.29
CA PHE A 90 -19.26 -16.66 -8.08
C PHE A 90 -17.77 -16.41 -8.39
N LEU A 91 -17.18 -17.19 -9.29
CA LEU A 91 -15.78 -17.04 -9.67
C LEU A 91 -15.49 -15.71 -10.38
N GLY A 92 -16.50 -15.13 -11.01
CA GLY A 92 -16.42 -13.80 -11.59
C GLY A 92 -16.03 -12.73 -10.59
N LEU A 93 -16.48 -12.82 -9.34
CA LEU A 93 -16.14 -11.88 -8.28
C LEU A 93 -14.62 -11.81 -7.97
N TYR A 94 -13.88 -12.84 -8.32
CA TYR A 94 -12.44 -12.98 -8.06
C TYR A 94 -11.55 -12.75 -9.29
N LYS A 95 -12.11 -12.34 -10.43
CA LYS A 95 -11.30 -12.03 -11.63
C LYS A 95 -10.25 -10.95 -11.30
N GLY A 96 -9.00 -11.28 -11.61
CA GLY A 96 -7.83 -10.42 -11.32
C GLY A 96 -7.20 -10.62 -9.94
N ASN A 97 -7.79 -11.42 -9.04
CA ASN A 97 -7.21 -11.68 -7.71
C ASN A 97 -5.86 -12.40 -7.79
N ALA A 98 -5.71 -13.37 -8.69
CA ALA A 98 -4.46 -14.10 -8.86
C ALA A 98 -3.27 -13.18 -9.20
N ALA A 99 -3.47 -12.20 -10.09
CA ALA A 99 -2.43 -11.21 -10.41
C ALA A 99 -2.12 -10.30 -9.21
N LEU A 100 -3.11 -10.00 -8.36
CA LEU A 100 -2.89 -9.26 -7.12
C LEU A 100 -2.03 -10.06 -6.15
N LEU A 101 -2.36 -11.34 -5.93
CA LEU A 101 -1.62 -12.22 -5.01
C LEU A 101 -0.18 -12.41 -5.47
N ALA A 102 0.03 -12.65 -6.76
CA ALA A 102 1.38 -12.75 -7.35
C ALA A 102 2.25 -11.49 -7.11
N ARG A 103 1.61 -10.33 -6.94
CA ARG A 103 2.30 -9.06 -6.69
C ARG A 103 2.72 -8.86 -5.24
N ILE A 104 2.05 -9.46 -4.25
CA ILE A 104 2.23 -9.14 -2.82
C ILE A 104 3.69 -9.33 -2.39
N PHE A 105 4.26 -10.50 -2.63
CA PHE A 105 5.63 -10.80 -2.22
C PHE A 105 6.69 -9.98 -2.96
N PRO A 106 6.68 -9.89 -4.31
CA PRO A 106 7.64 -9.05 -5.02
C PRO A 106 7.57 -7.58 -4.59
N TYR A 107 6.36 -7.05 -4.41
CA TYR A 107 6.19 -5.66 -3.96
C TYR A 107 6.82 -5.43 -2.59
N ALA A 108 6.52 -6.29 -1.61
CA ALA A 108 7.06 -6.17 -0.27
C ALA A 108 8.60 -6.31 -0.26
N ALA A 109 9.13 -7.31 -0.96
CA ALA A 109 10.58 -7.54 -1.03
C ALA A 109 11.32 -6.33 -1.64
N ILE A 110 10.83 -5.81 -2.76
CA ILE A 110 11.43 -4.63 -3.42
C ILE A 110 11.30 -3.39 -2.53
N GLN A 111 10.15 -3.20 -1.87
CA GLN A 111 9.93 -2.05 -1.01
C GLN A 111 10.89 -2.05 0.19
N PHE A 112 11.07 -3.20 0.86
CA PHE A 112 12.00 -3.29 1.99
C PHE A 112 13.46 -3.11 1.55
N ALA A 113 13.91 -3.79 0.50
CA ALA A 113 15.27 -3.67 -0.02
C ALA A 113 15.57 -2.23 -0.48
N SER A 114 14.63 -1.61 -1.20
CA SER A 114 14.78 -0.22 -1.65
C SER A 114 14.75 0.77 -0.49
N PHE A 115 13.92 0.52 0.54
CA PHE A 115 13.90 1.38 1.72
C PHE A 115 15.23 1.37 2.46
N GLU A 116 15.80 0.20 2.68
CA GLU A 116 17.09 0.06 3.33
C GLU A 116 18.20 0.74 2.53
N PHE A 117 18.22 0.52 1.22
CA PHE A 117 19.15 1.19 0.31
C PHE A 117 19.04 2.71 0.37
N TYR A 118 17.84 3.27 0.18
CA TYR A 118 17.63 4.72 0.20
C TYR A 118 17.88 5.32 1.57
N ASN A 119 17.44 4.65 2.64
CA ASN A 119 17.67 5.14 4.01
C ASN A 119 19.18 5.21 4.32
N ARG A 120 19.95 4.19 3.92
CA ARG A 120 21.40 4.19 4.07
C ARG A 120 22.07 5.28 3.22
N THR A 121 21.68 5.40 1.95
CA THR A 121 22.25 6.39 1.03
C THR A 121 21.95 7.82 1.48
N LEU A 122 20.70 8.10 1.87
CA LEU A 122 20.28 9.42 2.36
C LEU A 122 20.91 9.75 3.72
N SER A 123 21.19 8.76 4.57
CA SER A 123 21.85 8.98 5.86
C SER A 123 23.33 9.36 5.71
N LEU A 124 23.96 9.03 4.59
CA LEU A 124 25.33 9.45 4.27
C LEU A 124 25.41 10.91 3.81
N LEU A 125 24.31 11.50 3.34
CA LEU A 125 24.25 12.91 3.03
C LEU A 125 24.12 13.73 4.31
N SER A 126 24.97 14.75 4.49
CA SER A 126 25.07 15.58 5.70
C SER A 126 23.75 16.26 6.12
N TRP A 127 22.76 16.37 5.23
CA TRP A 127 21.44 16.92 5.50
C TRP A 127 20.62 16.10 6.52
N ASN A 128 21.00 14.85 6.74
CA ASN A 128 20.28 13.93 7.62
C ASN A 128 20.46 14.18 9.13
N ARG A 129 21.51 14.88 9.54
CA ARG A 129 21.80 15.10 10.97
C ARG A 129 20.75 15.98 11.66
N GLU A 130 20.09 16.87 10.91
CA GLU A 130 19.11 17.82 11.48
C GLU A 130 17.67 17.29 11.48
N ASN A 131 17.30 16.38 10.54
CA ASN A 131 15.92 15.93 10.40
C ASN A 131 15.78 14.43 10.04
N PRO A 132 15.93 13.51 11.00
CA PRO A 132 15.83 12.06 10.74
C PRO A 132 14.44 11.61 10.25
N LEU A 133 13.38 12.35 10.58
CA LEU A 133 12.02 12.05 10.14
C LEU A 133 11.84 12.30 8.64
N THR A 134 12.34 13.43 8.14
CA THR A 134 12.25 13.76 6.70
C THR A 134 13.00 12.77 5.84
N THR A 135 14.17 12.31 6.29
CA THR A 135 14.96 11.30 5.60
C THR A 135 14.21 9.97 5.49
N ARG A 136 13.60 9.50 6.58
CA ARG A 136 12.78 8.28 6.55
C ARG A 136 11.55 8.42 5.64
N LEU A 137 10.93 9.59 5.61
CA LEU A 137 9.80 9.89 4.72
C LEU A 137 10.22 9.85 3.25
N LEU A 138 11.34 10.47 2.92
CA LEU A 138 11.89 10.46 1.56
C LEU A 138 12.31 9.04 1.15
N ALA A 139 13.04 8.32 2.00
CA ALA A 139 13.42 6.93 1.75
C ALA A 139 12.19 6.04 1.54
N GLY A 140 11.16 6.17 2.37
CA GLY A 140 9.91 5.43 2.23
C GLY A 140 9.15 5.77 0.95
N SER A 141 9.10 7.03 0.56
CA SER A 141 8.45 7.47 -0.68
C SER A 141 9.17 6.95 -1.92
N LEU A 142 10.52 7.04 -1.94
CA LEU A 142 11.34 6.52 -3.02
C LEU A 142 11.24 4.98 -3.12
N ALA A 143 11.29 4.29 -1.98
CA ALA A 143 11.12 2.84 -1.93
C ALA A 143 9.75 2.40 -2.43
N GLY A 144 8.70 3.09 -2.01
CA GLY A 144 7.34 2.86 -2.52
C GLY A 144 7.23 3.10 -4.02
N ALA A 145 7.82 4.18 -4.53
CA ALA A 145 7.85 4.47 -5.97
C ALA A 145 8.58 3.38 -6.75
N THR A 146 9.76 2.95 -6.28
CA THR A 146 10.54 1.86 -6.91
C THR A 146 9.76 0.55 -6.92
N ALA A 147 9.15 0.16 -5.79
CA ALA A 147 8.34 -1.05 -5.71
C ALA A 147 7.12 -0.98 -6.66
N VAL A 148 6.47 0.19 -6.76
CA VAL A 148 5.39 0.42 -7.73
C VAL A 148 5.88 0.24 -9.16
N VAL A 149 6.99 0.87 -9.54
CA VAL A 149 7.53 0.79 -10.91
C VAL A 149 7.85 -0.66 -11.30
N CYS A 150 8.57 -1.38 -10.44
CA CYS A 150 8.96 -2.77 -10.71
C CYS A 150 7.75 -3.72 -10.78
N THR A 151 6.72 -3.50 -9.97
CA THR A 151 5.53 -4.38 -9.93
C THR A 151 4.36 -3.86 -10.76
N TYR A 152 4.52 -2.74 -11.46
CA TYR A 152 3.47 -2.10 -12.24
C TYR A 152 2.84 -2.97 -13.32
N PRO A 153 3.61 -3.80 -14.07
CA PRO A 153 3.03 -4.73 -15.04
C PRO A 153 1.95 -5.64 -14.45
N LEU A 154 2.17 -6.17 -13.25
CA LEU A 154 1.20 -7.03 -12.57
C LEU A 154 -0.05 -6.25 -12.13
N ASP A 155 0.13 -4.98 -11.72
CA ASP A 155 -1.00 -4.12 -11.36
C ASP A 155 -1.88 -3.75 -12.56
N LEU A 156 -1.26 -3.49 -13.73
CA LEU A 156 -1.98 -3.25 -14.98
C LEU A 156 -2.79 -4.47 -15.40
N VAL A 157 -2.15 -5.63 -15.43
CA VAL A 157 -2.81 -6.89 -15.81
C VAL A 157 -3.98 -7.17 -14.87
N ARG A 158 -3.80 -7.02 -13.56
CA ARG A 158 -4.87 -7.13 -12.57
C ARG A 158 -6.06 -6.21 -12.88
N ALA A 159 -5.80 -4.93 -13.16
CA ALA A 159 -6.86 -3.96 -13.43
C ALA A 159 -7.65 -4.36 -14.69
N ARG A 160 -6.97 -4.86 -15.70
CA ARG A 160 -7.60 -5.32 -16.94
C ARG A 160 -8.44 -6.58 -16.74
N PHE A 161 -7.93 -7.57 -16.03
CA PHE A 161 -8.74 -8.75 -15.69
C PHE A 161 -10.01 -8.39 -14.90
N ALA A 162 -9.90 -7.46 -13.95
CA ALA A 162 -11.05 -7.00 -13.19
C ALA A 162 -12.11 -6.29 -14.05
N CYS A 163 -11.71 -5.68 -15.16
CA CYS A 163 -12.61 -4.96 -16.07
C CYS A 163 -13.23 -5.82 -17.17
N GLN A 164 -12.86 -7.08 -17.31
CA GLN A 164 -13.50 -7.99 -18.26
C GLN A 164 -14.90 -8.39 -17.78
N ILE A 165 -15.97 -7.82 -18.39
CA ILE A 165 -17.36 -8.06 -17.98
C ILE A 165 -18.09 -8.88 -19.01
N PHE A 166 -18.03 -8.51 -20.30
CA PHE A 166 -18.84 -9.12 -21.37
C PHE A 166 -18.03 -9.98 -22.33
N GLU A 167 -16.78 -9.66 -22.54
CA GLU A 167 -15.88 -10.41 -23.41
C GLU A 167 -14.60 -10.77 -22.66
N SER A 168 -14.23 -12.04 -22.66
CA SER A 168 -12.96 -12.50 -22.13
C SER A 168 -11.84 -12.23 -23.15
N LYS A 169 -11.35 -10.99 -23.19
CA LYS A 169 -10.20 -10.62 -24.04
C LYS A 169 -8.92 -11.39 -23.67
N TYR A 170 -8.83 -11.80 -22.42
CA TYR A 170 -7.67 -12.54 -21.89
C TYR A 170 -8.13 -13.80 -21.17
N ASP A 171 -7.71 -14.98 -21.65
CA ASP A 171 -8.07 -16.27 -21.05
C ASP A 171 -7.13 -16.64 -19.89
N SER A 172 -5.89 -16.19 -19.97
CA SER A 172 -4.87 -16.49 -18.95
C SER A 172 -3.91 -15.31 -18.75
N LEU A 173 -3.17 -15.33 -17.62
CA LEU A 173 -2.16 -14.34 -17.31
C LEU A 173 -1.08 -14.26 -18.41
N ARG A 174 -0.65 -15.42 -18.94
CA ARG A 174 0.33 -15.48 -20.02
C ARG A 174 -0.23 -14.88 -21.31
N HIS A 175 -1.49 -15.19 -21.64
CA HIS A 175 -2.17 -14.63 -22.81
C HIS A 175 -2.29 -13.11 -22.69
N ALA A 176 -2.67 -12.58 -21.54
CA ALA A 176 -2.72 -11.15 -21.29
C ALA A 176 -1.37 -10.47 -21.50
N ILE A 177 -0.31 -11.02 -20.93
CA ILE A 177 1.05 -10.48 -21.08
C ILE A 177 1.46 -10.46 -22.56
N LYS A 178 1.26 -11.58 -23.28
CA LYS A 178 1.60 -11.68 -24.70
C LYS A 178 0.81 -10.67 -25.54
N THR A 179 -0.49 -10.59 -25.32
CA THR A 179 -1.37 -9.69 -26.07
C THR A 179 -1.02 -8.22 -25.82
N ILE A 180 -0.79 -7.82 -24.57
CA ILE A 180 -0.39 -6.43 -24.23
C ILE A 180 0.95 -6.10 -24.90
N PHE A 181 1.90 -7.03 -24.86
CA PHE A 181 3.22 -6.83 -25.45
C PHE A 181 3.13 -6.62 -26.96
N LEU A 182 2.37 -7.46 -27.65
CA LEU A 182 2.27 -7.42 -29.12
C LEU A 182 1.38 -6.27 -29.62
N SER A 183 0.25 -5.97 -28.93
CA SER A 183 -0.75 -5.01 -29.44
C SER A 183 -0.58 -3.57 -28.95
N GLU A 184 0.18 -3.33 -27.86
CA GLU A 184 0.22 -2.01 -27.22
C GLU A 184 1.62 -1.36 -27.19
N GLY A 185 2.51 -1.79 -28.07
CA GLY A 185 3.83 -1.19 -28.24
C GLY A 185 4.88 -1.71 -27.24
N GLY A 186 4.84 -3.01 -26.95
CA GLY A 186 5.85 -3.72 -26.18
C GLY A 186 5.81 -3.37 -24.70
N LEU A 187 6.99 -3.20 -24.10
CA LEU A 187 7.12 -2.87 -22.67
C LEU A 187 6.37 -1.60 -22.26
N ARG A 188 6.23 -0.63 -23.17
CA ARG A 188 5.56 0.66 -22.88
C ARG A 188 4.07 0.50 -22.58
N GLY A 189 3.41 -0.52 -23.14
CA GLY A 189 2.01 -0.84 -22.87
C GLY A 189 1.77 -1.19 -21.42
N PHE A 190 2.72 -1.87 -20.77
CA PHE A 190 2.61 -2.27 -19.36
C PHE A 190 2.66 -1.12 -18.37
N TYR A 191 3.10 0.06 -18.78
CA TYR A 191 3.22 1.25 -17.93
C TYR A 191 2.14 2.29 -18.18
N SER A 192 1.03 1.90 -18.82
CA SER A 192 -0.14 2.76 -19.00
C SER A 192 -0.73 3.17 -17.65
N GLY A 193 -0.81 4.48 -17.37
CA GLY A 193 -1.32 5.02 -16.08
C GLY A 193 -0.29 5.03 -14.93
N ILE A 194 1.00 4.87 -15.20
CA ILE A 194 2.04 4.95 -14.15
C ILE A 194 2.17 6.37 -13.59
N TYR A 195 2.06 7.39 -14.43
CA TYR A 195 2.24 8.78 -14.01
C TYR A 195 1.27 9.24 -12.92
N PRO A 196 -0.05 9.04 -13.02
CA PRO A 196 -0.96 9.36 -11.92
C PRO A 196 -0.72 8.50 -10.68
N THR A 197 -0.19 7.28 -10.84
CA THR A 197 0.18 6.43 -9.72
C THR A 197 1.34 7.04 -8.94
N LEU A 198 2.42 7.42 -9.61
CA LEU A 198 3.59 8.05 -8.98
C LEU A 198 3.24 9.43 -8.40
N ALA A 199 2.44 10.22 -9.10
CA ALA A 199 1.96 11.50 -8.61
C ALA A 199 1.14 11.38 -7.31
N GLY A 200 0.50 10.24 -7.07
CA GLY A 200 -0.27 9.97 -5.85
C GLY A 200 0.56 9.51 -4.66
N VAL A 201 1.76 8.93 -4.87
CA VAL A 201 2.57 8.34 -3.79
C VAL A 201 3.00 9.36 -2.76
N VAL A 202 3.57 10.48 -3.20
CA VAL A 202 4.11 11.52 -2.31
C VAL A 202 3.00 12.25 -1.55
N PRO A 203 1.94 12.76 -2.20
CA PRO A 203 0.83 13.40 -1.50
C PRO A 203 0.15 12.45 -0.50
N TYR A 204 -0.06 11.18 -0.90
CA TYR A 204 -0.64 10.19 0.01
C TYR A 204 0.19 10.01 1.27
N ALA A 205 1.49 9.79 1.12
CA ALA A 205 2.39 9.62 2.25
C ALA A 205 2.39 10.88 3.14
N GLY A 206 2.56 12.06 2.56
CA GLY A 206 2.58 13.33 3.29
C GLY A 206 1.31 13.58 4.10
N ILE A 207 0.13 13.45 3.46
CA ILE A 207 -1.17 13.65 4.12
C ILE A 207 -1.39 12.60 5.22
N ASN A 208 -1.03 11.34 4.95
CA ASN A 208 -1.18 10.25 5.91
C ASN A 208 -0.34 10.52 7.17
N PHE A 209 0.95 10.85 7.02
CA PHE A 209 1.82 11.15 8.15
C PHE A 209 1.40 12.41 8.91
N PHE A 210 1.05 13.47 8.19
CA PHE A 210 0.56 14.70 8.82
C PHE A 210 -0.70 14.45 9.66
N THR A 211 -1.68 13.77 9.07
CA THR A 211 -2.95 13.45 9.74
C THR A 211 -2.73 12.52 10.93
N TYR A 212 -1.88 11.50 10.77
CA TYR A 212 -1.51 10.60 11.87
C TYR A 212 -0.88 11.36 13.03
N GLY A 213 0.11 12.22 12.74
CA GLY A 213 0.77 13.02 13.77
C GLY A 213 -0.19 13.99 14.49
N LEU A 214 -1.12 14.61 13.74
CA LEU A 214 -2.14 15.47 14.31
C LEU A 214 -3.09 14.70 15.24
N LEU A 215 -3.65 13.59 14.77
CA LEU A 215 -4.57 12.75 15.54
C LEU A 215 -3.92 12.17 16.79
N ARG A 216 -2.66 11.74 16.68
CA ARG A 216 -1.91 11.21 17.81
C ARG A 216 -1.67 12.27 18.88
N ARG A 217 -1.26 13.47 18.50
CA ARG A 217 -1.10 14.61 19.45
C ARG A 217 -2.42 14.96 20.13
N LEU A 218 -3.54 14.94 19.40
CA LEU A 218 -4.87 15.16 19.98
C LEU A 218 -5.26 14.06 20.97
N ALA A 219 -4.94 12.81 20.66
CA ALA A 219 -5.20 11.67 21.56
C ALA A 219 -4.33 11.72 22.82
N GLU A 220 -3.07 12.13 22.71
CA GLU A 220 -2.14 12.34 23.82
C GLU A 220 -2.65 13.45 24.75
N ARG A 221 -3.07 14.59 24.19
CA ARG A 221 -3.64 15.71 24.99
C ARG A 221 -4.91 15.32 25.76
N LYS A 222 -5.70 14.33 25.25
CA LYS A 222 -6.91 13.83 25.91
C LYS A 222 -6.63 12.64 26.85
N GLY A 223 -5.39 12.23 27.04
CA GLY A 223 -5.01 11.09 27.90
C GLY A 223 -5.44 9.71 27.36
N TRP A 224 -5.93 9.63 26.12
CA TRP A 224 -6.38 8.36 25.53
C TRP A 224 -5.22 7.39 25.28
N THR A 225 -4.05 7.90 25.01
CA THR A 225 -2.84 7.13 24.73
C THR A 225 -2.35 6.36 25.95
N GLU A 226 -2.56 6.88 27.16
CA GLU A 226 -2.18 6.21 28.40
C GLU A 226 -3.04 4.97 28.70
N ARG A 227 -4.30 5.02 28.32
CA ARG A 227 -5.28 3.97 28.59
C ARG A 227 -5.09 2.75 27.66
N ASN A 228 -4.90 2.98 26.36
CA ASN A 228 -4.74 1.91 25.35
C ASN A 228 -3.90 2.41 24.15
N PRO A 229 -2.56 2.45 24.25
CA PRO A 229 -1.68 3.03 23.23
C PRO A 229 -1.79 2.32 21.86
N THR A 230 -2.00 1.01 21.86
CA THR A 230 -2.11 0.21 20.64
C THR A 230 -3.40 0.51 19.87
N ILE A 231 -4.54 0.58 20.58
CA ILE A 231 -5.83 0.86 19.95
C ILE A 231 -5.85 2.29 19.39
N VAL A 232 -5.34 3.25 20.16
CA VAL A 232 -5.25 4.65 19.71
C VAL A 232 -4.37 4.77 18.47
N SER A 233 -3.20 4.12 18.44
CA SER A 233 -2.32 4.14 17.27
C SER A 233 -2.98 3.51 16.06
N LEU A 234 -3.72 2.40 16.23
CA LEU A 234 -4.47 1.74 15.16
C LEU A 234 -5.56 2.65 14.59
N LEU A 235 -6.36 3.27 15.45
CA LEU A 235 -7.43 4.18 15.03
C LEU A 235 -6.88 5.44 14.35
N CYS A 236 -5.84 6.05 14.91
CA CYS A 236 -5.17 7.19 14.28
C CYS A 236 -4.62 6.82 12.90
N GLY A 237 -3.99 5.65 12.76
CA GLY A 237 -3.48 5.16 11.48
C GLY A 237 -4.59 4.87 10.47
N ALA A 238 -5.67 4.25 10.90
CA ALA A 238 -6.83 3.98 10.04
C ALA A 238 -7.46 5.30 9.55
N CYS A 239 -7.74 6.25 10.43
CA CYS A 239 -8.30 7.55 10.06
C CYS A 239 -7.35 8.33 9.14
N ALA A 240 -6.04 8.36 9.44
CA ALA A 240 -5.04 9.02 8.59
C ALA A 240 -5.01 8.41 7.20
N GLY A 241 -5.04 7.07 7.09
CA GLY A 241 -5.10 6.37 5.82
C GLY A 241 -6.36 6.70 5.01
N LEU A 242 -7.53 6.78 5.66
CA LEU A 242 -8.79 7.16 5.00
C LEU A 242 -8.73 8.61 4.48
N VAL A 243 -8.23 9.54 5.29
CA VAL A 243 -8.06 10.95 4.88
C VAL A 243 -7.09 11.05 3.70
N GLY A 244 -5.89 10.46 3.82
CA GLY A 244 -4.89 10.45 2.75
C GLY A 244 -5.45 9.88 1.44
N GLN A 245 -6.21 8.78 1.54
CA GLN A 245 -6.84 8.14 0.39
C GLN A 245 -7.95 9.00 -0.24
N THR A 246 -8.72 9.73 0.57
CA THR A 246 -9.76 10.64 0.06
C THR A 246 -9.14 11.75 -0.80
N PHE A 247 -8.08 12.37 -0.35
CA PHE A 247 -7.40 13.43 -1.09
C PHE A 247 -6.73 12.91 -2.38
N THR A 248 -6.19 11.71 -2.37
CA THR A 248 -5.53 11.13 -3.54
C THR A 248 -6.47 10.33 -4.45
N PHE A 249 -7.75 10.16 -4.06
CA PHE A 249 -8.71 9.36 -4.80
C PHE A 249 -8.94 9.79 -6.25
N PRO A 250 -8.96 11.08 -6.60
CA PRO A 250 -9.04 11.52 -7.99
C PRO A 250 -7.92 10.95 -8.87
N LEU A 251 -6.70 10.86 -8.33
CA LEU A 251 -5.57 10.25 -9.05
C LEU A 251 -5.75 8.73 -9.23
N ASP A 252 -6.36 8.07 -8.24
CA ASP A 252 -6.68 6.63 -8.31
C ASP A 252 -7.72 6.35 -9.42
N VAL A 253 -8.73 7.21 -9.58
CA VAL A 253 -9.71 7.11 -10.68
C VAL A 253 -9.04 7.29 -12.04
N ILE A 254 -8.20 8.32 -12.21
CA ILE A 254 -7.47 8.55 -13.46
C ILE A 254 -6.57 7.36 -13.78
N ARG A 255 -5.82 6.86 -12.78
CA ARG A 255 -4.98 5.67 -12.93
C ARG A 255 -5.78 4.51 -13.51
N ARG A 256 -6.92 4.16 -12.93
CA ARG A 256 -7.75 3.04 -13.38
C ARG A 256 -8.26 3.22 -14.79
N ARG A 257 -8.72 4.42 -15.15
CA ARG A 257 -9.16 4.72 -16.50
C ARG A 257 -8.02 4.60 -17.51
N MET A 258 -6.84 5.11 -17.19
CA MET A 258 -5.67 4.98 -18.08
C MET A 258 -5.19 3.54 -18.23
N GLN A 259 -5.29 2.71 -17.19
CA GLN A 259 -4.91 1.30 -17.24
C GLN A 259 -5.83 0.49 -18.15
N THR A 260 -7.10 0.85 -18.24
CA THR A 260 -8.13 0.08 -18.94
C THR A 260 -8.50 0.62 -20.31
N ILE A 261 -8.01 1.81 -20.68
CA ILE A 261 -8.37 2.50 -21.92
C ILE A 261 -8.17 1.65 -23.18
N ALA A 262 -7.11 0.84 -23.24
CA ALA A 262 -6.81 -0.01 -24.38
C ALA A 262 -7.78 -1.22 -24.52
N MET A 263 -8.55 -1.53 -23.47
CA MET A 263 -9.55 -2.61 -23.52
C MET A 263 -10.82 -2.18 -24.27
N PHE A 264 -11.16 -0.90 -24.18
CA PHE A 264 -12.41 -0.34 -24.69
C PHE A 264 -12.22 0.51 -25.95
N ARG A 265 -11.06 0.42 -26.60
CA ARG A 265 -10.67 1.23 -27.75
C ARG A 265 -11.60 1.08 -28.98
N TYR A 266 -12.42 0.04 -29.01
CA TYR A 266 -13.38 -0.20 -30.10
C TYR A 266 -14.75 0.46 -29.88
N ASN A 267 -15.03 1.01 -28.69
CA ASN A 267 -16.27 1.74 -28.44
C ASN A 267 -16.12 3.21 -28.80
N ILE A 268 -17.04 3.74 -29.63
CA ILE A 268 -17.03 5.11 -30.16
C ILE A 268 -16.98 6.17 -29.03
N GLU A 269 -17.67 5.91 -27.90
CA GLU A 269 -17.64 6.80 -26.73
C GLU A 269 -16.26 6.80 -26.03
N ALA A 270 -15.54 5.67 -26.06
CA ALA A 270 -14.19 5.58 -25.53
C ALA A 270 -13.19 6.37 -26.40
N GLU A 271 -13.42 6.46 -27.71
CA GLU A 271 -12.57 7.22 -28.63
C GLU A 271 -12.63 8.72 -28.31
N HIS A 272 -13.79 9.26 -27.99
CA HIS A 272 -13.92 10.64 -27.53
C HIS A 272 -13.22 10.86 -26.17
N ALA A 273 -13.30 9.93 -25.24
CA ALA A 273 -12.58 10.01 -23.95
C ALA A 273 -11.06 9.92 -24.12
N VAL A 274 -10.58 9.27 -25.18
CA VAL A 274 -9.14 9.09 -25.49
C VAL A 274 -8.57 10.25 -26.29
N ALA A 275 -9.35 10.84 -27.19
CA ALA A 275 -8.90 11.90 -28.10
C ALA A 275 -8.40 13.15 -27.38
N TYR A 276 -8.94 13.44 -26.19
CA TYR A 276 -8.56 14.61 -25.40
C TYR A 276 -7.36 14.40 -24.46
N LEU A 277 -6.81 13.16 -24.37
CA LEU A 277 -5.65 12.91 -23.51
C LEU A 277 -4.36 13.13 -24.30
N PRO A 278 -3.47 14.05 -23.90
CA PRO A 278 -2.16 14.23 -24.52
C PRO A 278 -1.39 12.89 -24.53
N LYS A 279 -0.60 12.68 -25.57
CA LYS A 279 -0.08 11.35 -25.90
C LYS A 279 0.75 10.67 -24.81
N ARG A 280 1.40 11.35 -23.83
CA ARG A 280 2.19 10.75 -22.70
C ARG A 280 2.52 11.75 -21.58
N GLY A 281 2.84 11.26 -20.38
CA GLY A 281 3.46 12.01 -19.29
C GLY A 281 2.52 12.50 -18.19
N PHE A 282 3.07 13.25 -17.24
CA PHE A 282 2.32 13.89 -16.14
C PHE A 282 1.29 14.91 -16.65
N GLY A 283 1.54 15.54 -17.81
CA GLY A 283 0.62 16.49 -18.44
C GLY A 283 -0.77 15.94 -18.78
N ARG A 284 -0.96 14.61 -18.70
CA ARG A 284 -2.28 13.98 -18.88
C ARG A 284 -3.20 14.07 -17.67
N ILE A 285 -2.66 14.30 -16.50
CA ILE A 285 -3.43 14.23 -15.23
C ILE A 285 -4.45 15.36 -15.19
N ILE A 286 -4.02 16.59 -15.44
CA ILE A 286 -4.89 17.78 -15.38
C ILE A 286 -6.00 17.73 -16.44
N PRO A 287 -5.71 17.49 -17.75
CA PRO A 287 -6.76 17.34 -18.75
C PRO A 287 -7.75 16.21 -18.43
N ALA A 288 -7.28 15.08 -17.91
CA ALA A 288 -8.14 13.99 -17.50
C ALA A 288 -9.06 14.37 -16.32
N LEU A 289 -8.56 15.11 -15.33
CA LEU A 289 -9.36 15.66 -14.24
C LEU A 289 -10.45 16.62 -14.77
N ILE A 290 -10.05 17.57 -15.62
CA ILE A 290 -10.98 18.53 -16.21
C ILE A 290 -12.07 17.81 -17.04
N HIS A 291 -11.68 16.79 -17.81
CA HIS A 291 -12.62 15.99 -18.58
C HIS A 291 -13.65 15.30 -17.67
N ILE A 292 -13.20 14.65 -16.58
CA ILE A 292 -14.10 14.01 -15.62
C ILE A 292 -15.05 15.02 -15.00
N ILE A 293 -14.56 16.19 -14.58
CA ILE A 293 -15.39 17.22 -13.95
C ILE A 293 -16.45 17.74 -14.92
N ARG A 294 -16.09 17.96 -16.21
CA ARG A 294 -17.01 18.49 -17.22
C ARG A 294 -18.11 17.50 -17.61
N HIS A 295 -17.78 16.20 -17.73
CA HIS A 295 -18.71 15.19 -18.24
C HIS A 295 -19.43 14.40 -17.15
N GLU A 296 -18.82 14.23 -15.98
CA GLU A 296 -19.37 13.41 -14.88
C GLU A 296 -19.64 14.22 -13.61
N GLY A 297 -19.24 15.49 -13.61
CA GLY A 297 -19.29 16.35 -12.43
C GLY A 297 -18.19 16.04 -11.41
N PHE A 298 -18.14 16.87 -10.36
CA PHE A 298 -17.13 16.74 -9.28
C PHE A 298 -17.16 15.38 -8.61
N PHE A 299 -18.35 14.82 -8.35
CA PHE A 299 -18.52 13.52 -7.74
C PHE A 299 -18.03 12.32 -8.59
N GLY A 300 -17.86 12.51 -9.90
CA GLY A 300 -17.27 11.52 -10.78
C GLY A 300 -15.85 11.13 -10.36
N MET A 301 -15.08 12.07 -9.80
CA MET A 301 -13.71 11.82 -9.30
C MET A 301 -13.68 10.95 -8.02
N TYR A 302 -14.80 10.83 -7.30
CA TYR A 302 -14.91 10.09 -6.05
C TYR A 302 -15.74 8.79 -6.20
N LYS A 303 -16.05 8.39 -7.43
CA LYS A 303 -16.83 7.19 -7.69
C LYS A 303 -16.07 5.93 -7.26
N GLY A 304 -16.68 5.17 -6.33
CA GLY A 304 -16.07 3.99 -5.72
C GLY A 304 -15.30 4.27 -4.41
N LEU A 305 -15.29 5.49 -3.89
CA LEU A 305 -14.69 5.82 -2.59
C LEU A 305 -15.40 5.10 -1.45
N SER A 306 -16.73 4.99 -1.50
CA SER A 306 -17.54 4.25 -0.53
C SER A 306 -17.12 2.79 -0.40
N VAL A 307 -16.83 2.14 -1.52
CA VAL A 307 -16.30 0.76 -1.52
C VAL A 307 -14.95 0.68 -0.81
N ASN A 308 -14.14 1.72 -0.98
CA ASN A 308 -12.82 1.77 -0.39
C ASN A 308 -12.86 1.86 1.12
N TYR A 309 -13.80 2.63 1.66
CA TYR A 309 -14.05 2.70 3.11
C TYR A 309 -14.62 1.40 3.64
N LEU A 310 -15.60 0.83 2.94
CA LEU A 310 -16.25 -0.41 3.35
C LEU A 310 -15.27 -1.59 3.46
N LYS A 311 -14.30 -1.71 2.56
CA LYS A 311 -13.32 -2.81 2.56
C LYS A 311 -12.20 -2.63 3.59
N ALA A 312 -11.92 -1.41 4.06
CA ALA A 312 -10.74 -1.11 4.87
C ALA A 312 -10.76 -1.86 6.21
N ALA A 313 -11.85 -1.75 6.95
CA ALA A 313 -11.98 -2.40 8.27
C ALA A 313 -11.93 -3.93 8.18
N PRO A 314 -12.71 -4.62 7.31
CA PRO A 314 -12.60 -6.07 7.15
C PRO A 314 -11.21 -6.55 6.73
N ALA A 315 -10.56 -5.85 5.79
CA ALA A 315 -9.24 -6.22 5.33
C ALA A 315 -8.19 -6.17 6.45
N ILE A 316 -8.24 -5.11 7.26
CA ILE A 316 -7.34 -4.94 8.40
C ILE A 316 -7.61 -6.04 9.43
N ALA A 317 -8.85 -6.25 9.84
CA ALA A 317 -9.22 -7.26 10.82
C ALA A 317 -8.77 -8.67 10.40
N ILE A 318 -9.09 -9.09 9.18
CA ILE A 318 -8.69 -10.40 8.64
C ILE A 318 -7.17 -10.53 8.58
N SER A 319 -6.45 -9.48 8.16
CA SER A 319 -5.00 -9.51 8.08
C SER A 319 -4.35 -9.72 9.45
N PHE A 320 -4.79 -8.97 10.47
CA PHE A 320 -4.28 -9.12 11.83
C PHE A 320 -4.60 -10.48 12.42
N THR A 321 -5.86 -10.92 12.35
CA THR A 321 -6.28 -12.21 12.90
C THR A 321 -5.50 -13.35 12.24
N THR A 322 -5.36 -13.33 10.91
CA THR A 322 -4.61 -14.37 10.19
C THR A 322 -3.13 -14.35 10.57
N TYR A 323 -2.54 -13.14 10.69
CA TYR A 323 -1.14 -13.01 11.11
C TYR A 323 -0.92 -13.53 12.52
N ASP A 324 -1.77 -13.18 13.48
CA ASP A 324 -1.67 -13.63 14.87
C ASP A 324 -1.84 -15.15 14.96
N THR A 325 -2.80 -15.74 14.24
CA THR A 325 -3.00 -17.19 14.18
C THR A 325 -1.75 -17.91 13.67
N LEU A 326 -1.17 -17.43 12.55
CA LEU A 326 0.05 -18.01 11.99
C LEU A 326 1.25 -17.84 12.92
N ARG A 327 1.34 -16.70 13.58
CA ARG A 327 2.39 -16.40 14.53
C ARG A 327 2.34 -17.38 15.72
N HIS A 328 1.17 -17.65 16.27
CA HIS A 328 0.99 -18.64 17.32
C HIS A 328 1.35 -20.04 16.82
N TRP A 329 0.87 -20.41 15.64
CA TRP A 329 1.12 -21.73 15.09
C TRP A 329 2.61 -22.00 14.76
N TRP A 330 3.32 -20.98 14.31
CA TRP A 330 4.75 -21.08 13.98
C TRP A 330 5.69 -20.74 15.14
N ASN A 331 5.15 -20.49 16.34
CA ASN A 331 5.90 -20.09 17.54
C ASN A 331 6.87 -18.92 17.26
N ILE A 332 6.42 -17.92 16.50
CA ILE A 332 7.23 -16.75 16.21
C ILE A 332 7.27 -15.90 17.49
N PRO A 333 8.47 -15.64 18.06
CA PRO A 333 8.58 -14.88 19.29
C PRO A 333 7.98 -13.49 19.12
N THR A 334 7.28 -13.03 20.18
CA THR A 334 6.91 -11.62 20.28
C THR A 334 8.20 -10.85 20.42
N GLY A 335 8.75 -10.37 19.31
CA GLY A 335 9.78 -9.35 19.38
C GLY A 335 9.17 -8.24 20.23
N LYS A 336 9.78 -7.96 21.38
CA LYS A 336 9.57 -6.75 22.12
C LYS A 336 10.05 -5.60 21.22
N TYR A 337 9.23 -5.19 20.27
CA TYR A 337 9.23 -3.82 19.83
C TYR A 337 8.61 -3.06 21.01
N SER A 338 9.30 -3.10 22.12
CA SER A 338 9.04 -2.23 23.23
C SER A 338 9.27 -0.82 22.74
N ALA A 339 8.39 0.03 23.15
CA ALA A 339 8.39 1.47 22.97
C ALA A 339 9.62 2.18 23.59
N THR A 340 10.82 1.62 23.46
CA THR A 340 12.08 2.20 23.94
C THR A 340 12.84 2.99 22.86
N ALA A 341 12.25 3.19 21.69
CA ALA A 341 12.83 4.06 20.65
C ALA A 341 12.26 5.50 20.69
N SER A 342 11.68 5.92 21.82
CA SER A 342 11.17 7.29 21.98
C SER A 342 11.71 8.00 23.22
N ALA A 343 12.84 7.53 23.77
CA ALA A 343 13.53 8.21 24.88
C ALA A 343 15.05 8.07 24.71
N SER A 344 15.58 8.75 23.70
CA SER A 344 16.96 9.24 23.64
C SER A 344 17.07 10.26 22.50
#